data_b5732d3fd07f2f6037df6d50f7dcc192
#
_entry.id   b5732d3fd07f2f6037df6d50f7dcc192
#
_cell.length_a   1.000
_cell.length_b   1.000
_cell.length_c   1.000
_cell.angle_alpha   90.00
_cell.angle_beta   90.00
_cell.angle_gamma   90.00
#
_symmetry.space_group_name_H-M   'P 1'
#
loop_
_entity.id
_entity.type
_entity.pdbx_description
1 polymer ?
#
loop_
_entity_poly.entity_id
_entity_poly.type
_entity_poly.pdbx_seq_one_letter_code
_entity_poly.pdbx_strand_id
1 'polypeptide(L)'
;NNRHVVLIDSNQTNIAKAKSLGLEALMTDIYSDALEDNIELNDIGFLMALTGSADINRYAIQKFKNHFGENGAFRLVTEEEKNDPTNNPKEGLFSHTDDFALLTRTAQDYPIINEVLIIDKPHYNRLIEQTITNKNTIPLFLKDKKGVLTIISSFNKNIDDTATGFKLVYLGKPIDTEEK
;
A
#
# COMPACT_ATOMS: atom_id res chain seq x y z
N ASN A 1 -5.31 9.82 12.63
CA ASN A 1 -5.70 8.43 12.91
C ASN A 1 -4.58 7.78 13.71
N ASN A 2 -4.84 7.41 14.97
CA ASN A 2 -3.88 6.73 15.86
C ASN A 2 -3.69 5.26 15.41
N ARG A 3 -3.00 5.05 14.30
CA ARG A 3 -2.58 3.71 13.88
C ARG A 3 -1.12 3.53 14.24
N HIS A 4 -0.81 2.39 14.84
CA HIS A 4 0.56 2.00 15.10
C HIS A 4 1.23 1.64 13.76
N VAL A 5 2.33 2.31 13.45
CA VAL A 5 3.11 2.08 12.22
C VAL A 5 4.56 1.91 12.61
N VAL A 6 5.14 0.79 12.22
CA VAL A 6 6.56 0.50 12.41
C VAL A 6 7.24 0.50 11.04
N LEU A 7 8.26 1.32 10.88
CA LEU A 7 9.12 1.31 9.70
C LEU A 7 10.34 0.42 9.95
N ILE A 8 10.62 -0.47 9.02
CA ILE A 8 11.84 -1.28 9.00
C ILE A 8 12.64 -0.90 7.77
N ASP A 9 13.87 -0.45 7.98
CA ASP A 9 14.78 -0.06 6.89
C ASP A 9 16.23 -0.30 7.33
N SER A 10 17.10 -0.69 6.42
CA SER A 10 18.54 -0.79 6.66
C SER A 10 19.27 0.55 6.53
N ASN A 11 18.63 1.58 5.98
CA ASN A 11 19.21 2.89 5.75
C ASN A 11 18.99 3.83 6.95
N GLN A 12 20.09 4.22 7.59
CA GLN A 12 20.10 5.13 8.73
C GLN A 12 19.39 6.47 8.47
N THR A 13 19.48 7.00 7.25
CA THR A 13 18.85 8.28 6.90
C THR A 13 17.34 8.16 6.90
N ASN A 14 16.79 7.04 6.35
CA ASN A 14 15.36 6.77 6.35
C ASN A 14 14.83 6.59 7.77
N ILE A 15 15.56 5.86 8.60
CA ILE A 15 15.23 5.66 10.02
C ILE A 15 15.22 6.98 10.78
N ALA A 16 16.23 7.81 10.61
CA ALA A 16 16.30 9.13 11.27
C ALA A 16 15.12 10.02 10.84
N LYS A 17 14.76 10.02 9.56
CA LYS A 17 13.61 10.77 9.04
C LYS A 17 12.29 10.24 9.61
N ALA A 18 12.09 8.93 9.66
CA ALA A 18 10.88 8.34 10.23
C ALA A 18 10.71 8.72 11.71
N LYS A 19 11.79 8.61 12.49
CA LYS A 19 11.79 9.00 13.91
C LYS A 19 11.51 10.49 14.12
N SER A 20 12.02 11.36 13.24
CA SER A 20 11.74 12.80 13.29
C SER A 20 10.27 13.14 13.00
N LEU A 21 9.56 12.25 12.32
CA LEU A 21 8.12 12.34 12.06
C LEU A 21 7.27 11.66 13.15
N GLY A 22 7.89 11.17 14.22
CA GLY A 22 7.21 10.49 15.32
C GLY A 22 6.81 9.05 15.03
N LEU A 23 7.35 8.44 13.99
CA LEU A 23 7.12 7.02 13.67
C LEU A 23 8.09 6.13 14.45
N GLU A 24 7.60 4.98 14.88
CA GLU A 24 8.47 3.91 15.33
C GLU A 24 9.27 3.38 14.14
N ALA A 25 10.59 3.25 14.30
CA ALA A 25 11.46 2.84 13.22
C ALA A 25 12.64 2.02 13.74
N LEU A 26 12.86 0.87 13.11
CA LEU A 26 13.91 -0.09 13.40
C LEU A 26 14.92 -0.15 12.28
N MET A 27 16.20 0.10 12.62
CA MET A 27 17.31 -0.05 11.69
C MET A 27 17.77 -1.50 11.72
N THR A 28 17.34 -2.27 10.75
CA THR A 28 17.73 -3.67 10.64
C THR A 28 17.60 -4.16 9.20
N ASP A 29 18.28 -5.27 8.92
CA ASP A 29 18.13 -6.00 7.67
C ASP A 29 16.97 -6.98 7.79
N ILE A 30 16.16 -7.10 6.75
CA ILE A 30 15.05 -8.07 6.68
C ILE A 30 15.52 -9.52 6.82
N TYR A 31 16.78 -9.80 6.49
CA TYR A 31 17.40 -11.13 6.62
C TYR A 31 17.87 -11.45 8.04
N SER A 32 17.86 -10.49 8.95
CA SER A 32 18.25 -10.71 10.35
C SER A 32 17.29 -11.65 11.05
N ASP A 33 17.83 -12.69 11.70
CA ASP A 33 17.02 -13.61 12.53
C ASP A 33 16.45 -12.90 13.76
N ALA A 34 17.18 -11.91 14.28
CA ALA A 34 16.73 -11.11 15.42
C ALA A 34 15.57 -10.16 15.11
N LEU A 35 15.15 -10.03 13.85
CA LEU A 35 14.09 -9.11 13.48
C LEU A 35 12.76 -9.49 14.14
N GLU A 36 12.41 -10.76 14.17
CA GLU A 36 11.17 -11.25 14.76
C GLU A 36 11.14 -11.05 16.28
N ASP A 37 12.30 -11.16 16.93
CA ASP A 37 12.44 -10.99 18.38
C ASP A 37 12.37 -9.50 18.81
N ASN A 38 12.64 -8.59 17.90
CA ASN A 38 12.73 -7.14 18.18
C ASN A 38 11.49 -6.34 17.78
N ILE A 39 10.47 -6.97 17.23
CA ILE A 39 9.23 -6.32 16.81
C ILE A 39 8.05 -6.91 17.56
N GLU A 40 7.33 -6.07 18.29
CA GLU A 40 6.02 -6.43 18.81
C GLU A 40 4.99 -6.36 17.67
N LEU A 41 4.74 -7.49 17.01
CA LEU A 41 3.81 -7.57 15.88
C LEU A 41 2.34 -7.72 16.30
N ASN A 42 2.06 -7.93 17.59
CA ASN A 42 0.72 -8.27 18.07
C ASN A 42 -0.38 -7.25 17.74
N ASP A 43 0.00 -5.96 17.62
CA ASP A 43 -0.93 -4.87 17.33
C ASP A 43 -0.86 -4.41 15.87
N ILE A 44 -0.07 -5.09 15.02
CA ILE A 44 0.13 -4.74 13.61
C ILE A 44 -0.72 -5.64 12.75
N GLY A 45 -1.70 -5.07 12.04
CA GLY A 45 -2.64 -5.81 11.20
C GLY A 45 -2.13 -6.10 9.79
N PHE A 46 -1.13 -5.36 9.30
CA PHE A 46 -0.68 -5.47 7.92
C PHE A 46 0.82 -5.29 7.77
N LEU A 47 1.40 -6.05 6.85
CA LEU A 47 2.74 -5.86 6.33
C LEU A 47 2.67 -5.26 4.93
N MET A 48 3.46 -4.22 4.66
CA MET A 48 3.65 -3.67 3.31
C MET A 48 5.14 -3.64 2.97
N ALA A 49 5.58 -4.49 2.05
CA ALA A 49 6.95 -4.51 1.54
C ALA A 49 7.06 -3.55 0.34
N LEU A 50 7.68 -2.39 0.59
CA LEU A 50 7.74 -1.25 -0.33
C LEU A 50 9.18 -0.92 -0.71
N THR A 51 10.01 -1.91 -1.00
CA THR A 51 11.39 -1.68 -1.44
C THR A 51 11.52 -1.70 -2.96
N GLY A 52 12.61 -1.17 -3.49
CA GLY A 52 12.94 -1.25 -4.91
C GLY A 52 13.41 -2.64 -5.38
N SER A 53 13.52 -3.61 -4.48
CA SER A 53 13.96 -4.98 -4.79
C SER A 53 12.80 -5.96 -4.69
N ALA A 54 12.43 -6.57 -5.82
CA ALA A 54 11.40 -7.60 -5.85
C ALA A 54 11.76 -8.82 -4.97
N ASP A 55 13.04 -9.17 -4.89
CA ASP A 55 13.51 -10.29 -4.06
C ASP A 55 13.34 -9.99 -2.57
N ILE A 56 13.71 -8.80 -2.12
CA ILE A 56 13.51 -8.36 -0.74
C ILE A 56 12.02 -8.34 -0.41
N ASN A 57 11.19 -7.81 -1.31
CA ASN A 57 9.75 -7.77 -1.11
C ASN A 57 9.14 -9.17 -1.01
N ARG A 58 9.51 -10.11 -1.88
CA ARG A 58 9.09 -11.52 -1.81
C ARG A 58 9.54 -12.20 -0.51
N TYR A 59 10.80 -11.99 -0.13
CA TYR A 59 11.34 -12.56 1.09
C TYR A 59 10.59 -12.04 2.33
N ALA A 60 10.28 -10.74 2.40
CA ALA A 60 9.52 -10.17 3.51
C ALA A 60 8.14 -10.83 3.65
N ILE A 61 7.41 -11.02 2.54
CA ILE A 61 6.13 -11.74 2.57
C ILE A 61 6.30 -13.16 3.08
N GLN A 62 7.28 -13.90 2.55
CA GLN A 62 7.52 -15.29 2.95
C GLN A 62 7.89 -15.40 4.43
N LYS A 63 8.76 -14.54 4.93
CA LYS A 63 9.21 -14.53 6.33
C LYS A 63 8.05 -14.31 7.30
N PHE A 64 7.17 -13.36 6.99
CA PHE A 64 6.08 -12.96 7.89
C PHE A 64 4.71 -13.55 7.52
N LYS A 65 4.64 -14.46 6.56
CA LYS A 65 3.38 -15.08 6.10
C LYS A 65 2.58 -15.71 7.25
N ASN A 66 3.25 -16.40 8.15
CA ASN A 66 2.60 -17.07 9.27
C ASN A 66 2.00 -16.08 10.28
N HIS A 67 2.55 -14.87 10.37
CA HIS A 67 2.08 -13.84 11.28
C HIS A 67 0.88 -13.07 10.73
N PHE A 68 0.98 -12.58 9.49
CA PHE A 68 -0.04 -11.73 8.88
C PHE A 68 -1.09 -12.50 8.06
N GLY A 69 -0.86 -13.79 7.75
CA GLY A 69 -1.71 -14.59 6.89
C GLY A 69 -1.69 -14.12 5.42
N GLU A 70 -2.52 -14.77 4.62
CA GLU A 70 -2.57 -14.49 3.16
C GLU A 70 -3.18 -13.11 2.81
N ASN A 71 -4.00 -12.56 3.70
CA ASN A 71 -4.74 -11.32 3.46
C ASN A 71 -4.17 -10.11 4.23
N GLY A 72 -3.08 -10.29 4.97
CA GLY A 72 -2.47 -9.24 5.79
C GLY A 72 -1.07 -8.83 5.33
N ALA A 73 -0.48 -9.51 4.35
CA ALA A 73 0.86 -9.23 3.86
C ALA A 73 0.83 -8.83 2.38
N PHE A 74 1.37 -7.66 2.06
CA PHE A 74 1.33 -7.04 0.73
C PHE A 74 2.70 -6.56 0.30
N ARG A 75 2.95 -6.54 -1.01
CA ARG A 75 4.21 -6.07 -1.59
C ARG A 75 4.04 -5.34 -2.92
N LEU A 76 5.03 -4.58 -3.29
CA LEU A 76 5.16 -4.16 -4.68
C LEU A 76 5.48 -5.38 -5.55
N VAL A 77 4.80 -5.52 -6.68
CA VAL A 77 5.00 -6.56 -7.69
C VAL A 77 5.53 -5.95 -8.97
N THR A 78 6.37 -6.65 -9.69
CA THR A 78 6.90 -6.16 -10.96
C THR A 78 5.87 -6.34 -12.09
N GLU A 79 6.03 -5.59 -13.17
CA GLU A 79 5.20 -5.74 -14.36
C GLU A 79 5.31 -7.14 -14.99
N GLU A 80 6.51 -7.75 -14.91
CA GLU A 80 6.73 -9.12 -15.35
C GLU A 80 5.90 -10.12 -14.53
N GLU A 81 5.89 -9.98 -13.20
CA GLU A 81 5.10 -10.83 -12.31
C GLU A 81 3.59 -10.68 -12.57
N LYS A 82 3.12 -9.49 -12.87
CA LYS A 82 1.70 -9.25 -13.20
C LYS A 82 1.27 -9.90 -14.50
N ASN A 83 2.17 -9.91 -15.47
CA ASN A 83 1.89 -10.43 -16.80
C ASN A 83 2.15 -11.94 -16.90
N ASP A 84 2.66 -12.57 -15.84
CA ASP A 84 2.83 -14.01 -15.77
C ASP A 84 1.49 -14.71 -15.50
N PRO A 85 0.90 -15.41 -16.49
CA PRO A 85 -0.39 -16.08 -16.31
C PRO A 85 -0.32 -17.24 -15.32
N THR A 86 0.88 -17.72 -14.98
CA THR A 86 1.10 -18.86 -14.09
C THR A 86 1.31 -18.44 -12.63
N ASN A 87 1.67 -17.20 -12.41
CA ASN A 87 2.05 -16.69 -11.09
C ASN A 87 1.60 -15.22 -10.89
N ASN A 88 0.28 -14.98 -10.96
CA ASN A 88 -0.27 -13.66 -10.65
C ASN A 88 -0.33 -13.47 -9.13
N PRO A 89 0.58 -12.70 -8.53
CA PRO A 89 0.66 -12.56 -7.07
C PRO A 89 -0.54 -11.81 -6.49
N LYS A 90 -1.19 -12.46 -5.54
CA LYS A 90 -2.39 -11.92 -4.86
C LYS A 90 -2.06 -10.73 -3.95
N GLU A 91 -0.87 -10.70 -3.45
CA GLU A 91 -0.35 -9.71 -2.52
C GLU A 91 0.07 -8.38 -3.16
N GLY A 92 -0.16 -8.20 -4.48
CA GLY A 92 0.26 -7.00 -5.22
C GLY A 92 -0.44 -5.73 -4.72
N LEU A 93 0.34 -4.73 -4.30
CA LEU A 93 -0.14 -3.44 -3.84
C LEU A 93 -0.61 -2.55 -4.98
N PHE A 94 -1.58 -1.69 -4.64
CA PHE A 94 -2.03 -0.54 -5.41
C PHE A 94 -2.49 -0.82 -6.84
N SER A 95 -2.96 -2.02 -7.08
CA SER A 95 -3.67 -2.50 -8.28
C SER A 95 -2.95 -2.44 -9.64
N HIS A 96 -2.04 -1.52 -9.88
CA HIS A 96 -1.38 -1.37 -11.19
C HIS A 96 -0.03 -0.64 -11.13
N THR A 97 0.38 -0.17 -9.98
CA THR A 97 1.63 0.58 -9.85
C THR A 97 2.59 -0.20 -9.00
N ASP A 98 3.54 -0.84 -9.66
CA ASP A 98 4.50 -1.72 -9.03
C ASP A 98 5.90 -1.13 -9.05
N ASP A 99 6.03 0.02 -9.69
CA ASP A 99 7.29 0.72 -9.84
C ASP A 99 7.57 1.54 -8.57
N PHE A 100 8.53 1.07 -7.78
CA PHE A 100 9.03 1.80 -6.60
C PHE A 100 9.50 3.22 -6.97
N ALA A 101 10.10 3.41 -8.15
CA ALA A 101 10.57 4.71 -8.60
C ALA A 101 9.39 5.65 -8.87
N LEU A 102 8.31 5.15 -9.47
CA LEU A 102 7.08 5.93 -9.69
C LEU A 102 6.40 6.30 -8.37
N LEU A 103 6.29 5.34 -7.44
CA LEU A 103 5.73 5.59 -6.11
C LEU A 103 6.52 6.68 -5.38
N THR A 104 7.85 6.56 -5.38
CA THR A 104 8.75 7.52 -4.74
C THR A 104 8.65 8.91 -5.37
N ARG A 105 8.66 8.99 -6.71
CA ARG A 105 8.51 10.25 -7.44
C ARG A 105 7.15 10.88 -7.17
N THR A 106 6.08 10.10 -7.23
CA THR A 106 4.73 10.61 -6.96
C THR A 106 4.62 11.14 -5.53
N ALA A 107 5.24 10.47 -4.54
CA ALA A 107 5.26 10.95 -3.16
C ALA A 107 6.09 12.24 -2.98
N GLN A 108 7.12 12.44 -3.80
CA GLN A 108 7.92 13.67 -3.79
C GLN A 108 7.19 14.84 -4.46
N ASP A 109 6.58 14.59 -5.62
CA ASP A 109 5.90 15.62 -6.41
C ASP A 109 4.54 16.02 -5.78
N TYR A 110 3.88 15.07 -5.11
CA TYR A 110 2.55 15.24 -4.51
C TYR A 110 2.55 14.70 -3.07
N PRO A 111 3.15 15.40 -2.11
CA PRO A 111 3.34 14.89 -0.74
C PRO A 111 2.05 14.85 0.09
N ILE A 112 0.90 15.20 -0.48
CA ILE A 112 -0.38 15.25 0.20
C ILE A 112 -1.20 14.02 -0.18
N ILE A 113 -1.70 13.33 0.83
CA ILE A 113 -2.69 12.25 0.67
C ILE A 113 -4.07 12.88 0.49
N ASN A 114 -4.75 12.47 -0.57
CA ASN A 114 -6.08 12.94 -0.91
C ASN A 114 -7.16 11.90 -0.57
N GLU A 115 -8.36 12.37 -0.31
CA GLU A 115 -9.54 11.53 -0.07
C GLU A 115 -10.69 11.99 -0.97
N VAL A 116 -11.38 11.05 -1.62
CA VAL A 116 -12.60 11.31 -2.39
C VAL A 116 -13.72 10.38 -1.94
N LEU A 117 -14.93 10.92 -1.76
CA LEU A 117 -16.10 10.15 -1.33
C LEU A 117 -16.59 9.28 -2.50
N ILE A 118 -16.86 8.02 -2.22
CA ILE A 118 -17.49 7.08 -3.16
C ILE A 118 -19.00 7.19 -3.00
N ILE A 119 -19.66 7.63 -4.07
CA ILE A 119 -21.13 7.83 -4.12
C ILE A 119 -21.80 6.49 -4.35
N ASP A 120 -21.33 5.74 -5.35
CA ASP A 120 -21.84 4.44 -5.75
C ASP A 120 -20.74 3.62 -6.46
N LYS A 121 -21.06 2.40 -6.87
CA LYS A 121 -20.14 1.52 -7.58
C LYS A 121 -19.70 2.05 -8.95
N PRO A 122 -20.57 2.60 -9.81
CA PRO A 122 -20.15 3.25 -11.05
C PRO A 122 -19.17 4.40 -10.81
N HIS A 123 -19.40 5.23 -9.79
CA HIS A 123 -18.48 6.30 -9.42
C HIS A 123 -17.11 5.75 -9.01
N TYR A 124 -17.09 4.72 -8.15
CA TYR A 124 -15.83 4.06 -7.78
C TYR A 124 -15.06 3.54 -9.01
N ASN A 125 -15.75 2.87 -9.93
CA ASN A 125 -15.11 2.35 -11.14
C ASN A 125 -14.48 3.47 -11.97
N ARG A 126 -15.17 4.61 -12.12
CA ARG A 126 -14.61 5.80 -12.80
C ARG A 126 -13.38 6.35 -12.08
N LEU A 127 -13.41 6.42 -10.74
CA LEU A 127 -12.27 6.88 -9.96
C LEU A 127 -11.05 5.96 -10.16
N ILE A 128 -11.24 4.65 -10.10
CA ILE A 128 -10.16 3.67 -10.33
C ILE A 128 -9.65 3.74 -11.78
N GLU A 129 -10.52 3.90 -12.77
CA GLU A 129 -10.12 4.07 -14.17
C GLU A 129 -9.26 5.32 -14.37
N GLN A 130 -9.58 6.43 -13.71
CA GLN A 130 -8.74 7.62 -13.71
C GLN A 130 -7.36 7.36 -13.10
N THR A 131 -7.26 6.54 -12.04
CA THR A 131 -5.94 6.17 -11.47
C THR A 131 -5.12 5.32 -12.42
N ILE A 132 -5.77 4.46 -13.23
CA ILE A 132 -5.10 3.65 -14.24
C ILE A 132 -4.58 4.53 -15.39
N THR A 133 -5.39 5.48 -15.84
CA THR A 133 -5.05 6.38 -16.94
C THR A 133 -3.98 7.40 -16.53
N ASN A 134 -4.04 7.89 -15.31
CA ASN A 134 -3.10 8.86 -14.77
C ASN A 134 -2.06 8.17 -13.88
N LYS A 135 -0.92 7.81 -14.45
CA LYS A 135 0.18 7.12 -13.75
C LYS A 135 0.71 7.86 -12.49
N ASN A 136 0.44 9.16 -12.36
CA ASN A 136 0.83 9.95 -11.19
C ASN A 136 -0.28 10.01 -10.12
N THR A 137 -1.22 9.09 -10.15
CA THR A 137 -2.28 8.95 -9.14
C THR A 137 -2.35 7.51 -8.69
N ILE A 138 -2.03 7.24 -7.43
CA ILE A 138 -1.87 5.90 -6.88
C ILE A 138 -2.94 5.67 -5.83
N PRO A 139 -3.90 4.76 -6.07
CA PRO A 139 -4.92 4.41 -5.08
C PRO A 139 -4.26 3.59 -3.96
N LEU A 140 -4.46 3.99 -2.70
CA LEU A 140 -3.81 3.35 -1.56
C LEU A 140 -4.77 2.52 -0.72
N PHE A 141 -5.89 3.13 -0.31
CA PHE A 141 -6.83 2.53 0.64
C PHE A 141 -8.27 2.89 0.31
N LEU A 142 -9.16 1.99 0.70
CA LEU A 142 -10.56 2.33 0.97
C LEU A 142 -10.70 2.62 2.46
N LYS A 143 -11.35 3.71 2.81
CA LYS A 143 -11.63 4.11 4.19
C LYS A 143 -13.14 4.10 4.41
N ASP A 144 -13.59 3.25 5.32
CA ASP A 144 -15.01 3.17 5.66
C ASP A 144 -15.50 4.35 6.52
N LYS A 145 -16.78 4.39 6.82
CA LYS A 145 -17.40 5.43 7.66
C LYS A 145 -16.90 5.45 9.10
N LYS A 146 -16.31 4.34 9.58
CA LYS A 146 -15.71 4.21 10.91
C LYS A 146 -14.21 4.54 10.91
N GLY A 147 -13.64 4.79 9.73
CA GLY A 147 -12.21 5.05 9.55
C GLY A 147 -11.36 3.79 9.41
N VAL A 148 -11.97 2.61 9.24
CA VAL A 148 -11.24 1.38 8.95
C VAL A 148 -10.66 1.47 7.54
N LEU A 149 -9.39 1.10 7.39
CA LEU A 149 -8.70 1.10 6.10
C LEU A 149 -8.64 -0.32 5.54
N THR A 150 -9.00 -0.44 4.27
CA THR A 150 -8.79 -1.64 3.46
C THR A 150 -7.74 -1.31 2.42
N ILE A 151 -6.66 -2.08 2.36
CA ILE A 151 -5.58 -1.88 1.38
C ILE A 151 -6.10 -2.20 -0.01
N ILE A 152 -5.86 -1.31 -0.97
CA ILE A 152 -6.13 -1.60 -2.38
C ILE A 152 -5.00 -2.49 -2.90
N SER A 153 -5.39 -3.65 -3.39
CA SER A 153 -4.48 -4.66 -3.94
C SER A 153 -4.99 -5.16 -5.28
N SER A 154 -4.18 -5.92 -5.98
CA SER A 154 -4.55 -6.56 -7.25
C SER A 154 -5.84 -7.38 -7.17
N PHE A 155 -6.22 -7.83 -5.98
CA PHE A 155 -7.43 -8.64 -5.70
C PHE A 155 -8.66 -7.84 -5.31
N ASN A 156 -8.48 -6.71 -4.61
CA ASN A 156 -9.59 -5.91 -4.08
C ASN A 156 -10.02 -4.79 -5.05
N LYS A 157 -9.91 -5.06 -6.36
CA LYS A 157 -10.35 -4.10 -7.39
C LYS A 157 -11.86 -3.92 -7.44
N ASN A 158 -12.61 -4.92 -6.96
CA ASN A 158 -14.06 -4.89 -6.98
C ASN A 158 -14.57 -4.57 -5.58
N ILE A 159 -15.25 -3.46 -5.45
CA ILE A 159 -16.05 -3.17 -4.26
C ILE A 159 -17.46 -3.69 -4.45
N ASP A 160 -18.05 -4.15 -3.36
CA ASP A 160 -19.48 -4.43 -3.30
C ASP A 160 -20.28 -3.13 -3.23
N ASP A 161 -21.58 -3.20 -3.50
CA ASP A 161 -22.50 -2.06 -3.38
C ASP A 161 -22.53 -1.45 -1.95
N THR A 162 -21.98 -2.18 -0.97
CA THR A 162 -21.83 -1.73 0.42
C THR A 162 -20.79 -0.62 0.62
N ALA A 163 -19.91 -0.37 -0.36
CA ALA A 163 -18.87 0.66 -0.26
C ALA A 163 -19.38 2.10 -0.50
N THR A 164 -20.68 2.28 -0.72
CA THR A 164 -21.28 3.61 -0.79
C THR A 164 -21.05 4.39 0.51
N GLY A 165 -20.46 5.58 0.38
CA GLY A 165 -20.06 6.43 1.50
C GLY A 165 -18.70 6.11 2.11
N PHE A 166 -17.93 5.17 1.51
CA PHE A 166 -16.52 5.02 1.79
C PHE A 166 -15.74 6.14 1.08
N LYS A 167 -14.48 6.28 1.44
CA LYS A 167 -13.56 7.19 0.77
C LYS A 167 -12.44 6.40 0.09
N LEU A 168 -12.16 6.76 -1.16
CA LEU A 168 -10.91 6.38 -1.80
C LEU A 168 -9.81 7.30 -1.29
N VAL A 169 -8.77 6.71 -0.70
CA VAL A 169 -7.56 7.40 -0.24
C VAL A 169 -6.47 7.15 -1.27
N TYR A 170 -5.89 8.21 -1.80
CA TYR A 170 -4.90 8.11 -2.86
C TYR A 170 -3.77 9.13 -2.72
N LEU A 171 -2.62 8.80 -3.29
CA LEU A 171 -1.46 9.66 -3.42
C LEU A 171 -1.38 10.15 -4.86
N GLY A 172 -1.02 11.41 -5.06
CA GLY A 172 -0.73 11.91 -6.39
C GLY A 172 -1.62 13.05 -6.85
N LYS A 173 -1.73 13.16 -8.18
CA LYS A 173 -2.48 14.22 -8.83
C LYS A 173 -3.97 14.12 -8.49
N PRO A 174 -4.66 15.25 -8.25
CA PRO A 174 -6.08 15.23 -7.97
C PRO A 174 -6.89 14.51 -9.06
N ILE A 175 -7.84 13.71 -8.63
CA ILE A 175 -8.81 13.03 -9.49
C ILE A 175 -9.95 13.99 -9.78
N ASP A 176 -10.45 13.97 -11.02
CA ASP A 176 -11.65 14.72 -11.40
C ASP A 176 -12.88 14.06 -10.76
N THR A 177 -13.56 14.83 -9.93
CA THR A 177 -14.75 14.38 -9.18
C THR A 177 -16.05 14.90 -9.79
N GLU A 178 -15.98 15.73 -10.84
CA GLU A 178 -17.17 16.28 -11.48
C GLU A 178 -17.90 15.20 -12.30
N GLU A 179 -19.19 15.07 -12.08
CA GLU A 179 -20.08 14.28 -12.94
C GLU A 179 -20.22 14.99 -14.29
N LYS A 180 -19.72 14.36 -15.34
CA LYS A 180 -20.04 14.75 -16.72
C LYS A 180 -21.26 14.00 -17.20
#